data_12a826decdb2049b08b16615288f0471
#
_entry.id   12a826decdb2049b08b16615288f0471
#
_cell.length_a   1.000
_cell.length_b   1.000
_cell.length_c   1.000
_cell.angle_alpha   90.00
_cell.angle_beta   90.00
_cell.angle_gamma   90.00
#
_symmetry.space_group_name_H-M   'P 1'
#
loop_
_entity.id
_entity.type
_entity.pdbx_description
1 polymer ?
#
loop_
_entity_poly.entity_id
_entity_poly.type
_entity_poly.pdbx_seq_one_letter_code
_entity_poly.pdbx_strand_id
1 'polypeptide(L)'
;MASGARGRSWIWAAVIVEIIGVSVDAVWHGLLGSEAEPQTRREMVRHLATVHLVLYAGVVMLFLATAWAVRHSGGRRALAIAFAGAALQLAGEVWHAYSHLQFWPNPFPELAGFVGLAVAIVATVVAGRTARGAMTERRLERNPQGR
;
A
#
# COMPACT_ATOMS: atom_id res chain seq x y z
N MET A 1 -5.46 -1.41 -23.99
CA MET A 1 -4.49 -0.45 -23.40
C MET A 1 -5.05 0.37 -22.22
N ALA A 2 -6.36 0.64 -22.14
CA ALA A 2 -6.98 1.44 -21.04
C ALA A 2 -6.94 0.77 -19.66
N SER A 3 -6.95 -0.56 -19.56
CA SER A 3 -7.03 -1.26 -18.27
C SER A 3 -5.76 -1.14 -17.42
N GLY A 4 -4.57 -1.16 -18.02
CA GLY A 4 -3.31 -1.05 -17.27
C GLY A 4 -3.05 0.36 -16.69
N ALA A 5 -3.55 1.42 -17.34
CA ALA A 5 -3.47 2.78 -16.81
C ALA A 5 -4.43 2.93 -15.60
N ARG A 6 -5.63 2.41 -15.71
CA ARG A 6 -6.65 2.44 -14.66
C ARG A 6 -6.18 1.71 -13.39
N GLY A 7 -5.54 0.54 -13.53
CA GLY A 7 -5.01 -0.20 -12.38
C GLY A 7 -3.95 0.58 -11.60
N ARG A 8 -3.07 1.27 -12.30
CA ARG A 8 -2.05 2.11 -11.63
C ARG A 8 -2.67 3.31 -10.90
N SER A 9 -3.74 3.91 -11.44
CA SER A 9 -4.43 4.99 -10.75
C SER A 9 -5.04 4.53 -9.42
N TRP A 10 -5.62 3.32 -9.38
CA TRP A 10 -6.14 2.75 -8.14
C TRP A 10 -5.05 2.43 -7.12
N ILE A 11 -3.88 1.95 -7.56
CA ILE A 11 -2.72 1.73 -6.67
C ILE A 11 -2.30 3.06 -6.03
N TRP A 12 -2.16 4.14 -6.81
CA TRP A 12 -1.79 5.44 -6.27
C TRP A 12 -2.85 6.05 -5.37
N ALA A 13 -4.13 5.87 -5.69
CA ALA A 13 -5.21 6.30 -4.80
C ALA A 13 -5.12 5.57 -3.44
N ALA A 14 -4.87 4.26 -3.44
CA ALA A 14 -4.68 3.49 -2.22
C ALA A 14 -3.47 3.97 -1.40
N VAL A 15 -2.32 4.22 -2.06
CA VAL A 15 -1.12 4.77 -1.40
C VAL A 15 -1.40 6.13 -0.75
N ILE A 16 -2.17 7.00 -1.40
CA ILE A 16 -2.55 8.31 -0.82
C ILE A 16 -3.41 8.11 0.44
N VAL A 17 -4.43 7.25 0.36
CA VAL A 17 -5.29 6.94 1.53
C VAL A 17 -4.45 6.41 2.69
N GLU A 18 -3.49 5.55 2.39
CA GLU A 18 -2.61 4.97 3.39
C GLU A 18 -1.65 5.99 4.02
N ILE A 19 -1.04 6.88 3.22
CA ILE A 19 -0.21 7.98 3.75
C ILE A 19 -1.03 8.86 4.70
N ILE A 20 -2.29 9.15 4.36
CA ILE A 20 -3.20 9.87 5.25
C ILE A 20 -3.41 9.06 6.54
N GLY A 21 -3.67 7.76 6.44
CA GLY A 21 -3.85 6.87 7.60
C GLY A 21 -2.64 6.83 8.51
N VAL A 22 -1.44 6.62 7.96
CA VAL A 22 -0.16 6.67 8.71
C VAL A 22 0.03 8.04 9.38
N SER A 23 -0.31 9.14 8.69
CA SER A 23 -0.18 10.48 9.26
C SER A 23 -1.14 10.70 10.43
N VAL A 24 -2.38 10.24 10.33
CA VAL A 24 -3.36 10.29 11.42
C VAL A 24 -2.88 9.48 12.61
N ASP A 25 -2.39 8.29 12.37
CA ASP A 25 -1.84 7.39 13.38
C ASP A 25 -0.64 8.01 14.11
N ALA A 26 0.33 8.52 13.35
CA ALA A 26 1.51 9.19 13.90
C ALA A 26 1.16 10.44 14.71
N VAL A 27 0.20 11.25 14.26
CA VAL A 27 -0.28 12.42 15.01
C VAL A 27 -0.95 11.98 16.30
N TRP A 28 -1.79 10.95 16.25
CA TRP A 28 -2.48 10.47 17.44
C TRP A 28 -1.49 9.94 18.48
N HIS A 29 -0.57 9.05 18.11
CA HIS A 29 0.44 8.48 19.01
C HIS A 29 1.49 9.51 19.46
N GLY A 30 1.89 10.42 18.58
CA GLY A 30 2.91 11.41 18.90
C GLY A 30 2.44 12.61 19.73
N LEU A 31 1.17 13.04 19.54
CA LEU A 31 0.65 14.25 20.18
C LEU A 31 -0.42 13.98 21.25
N LEU A 32 -1.18 12.90 21.13
CA LEU A 32 -2.34 12.63 21.98
C LEU A 32 -2.20 11.33 22.79
N GLY A 33 -1.33 10.41 22.35
CA GLY A 33 -1.33 9.02 22.78
C GLY A 33 -0.86 8.77 24.22
N SER A 34 0.02 9.63 24.78
CA SER A 34 0.60 9.37 26.11
C SER A 34 -0.44 9.41 27.26
N GLU A 35 -1.55 10.14 27.08
CA GLU A 35 -2.61 10.26 28.10
C GLU A 35 -3.85 9.40 27.77
N ALA A 36 -3.95 8.90 26.54
CA ALA A 36 -5.15 8.22 26.01
C ALA A 36 -4.88 6.76 25.59
N GLU A 37 -3.78 6.15 26.03
CA GLU A 37 -3.51 4.75 25.68
C GLU A 37 -4.59 3.82 26.20
N PRO A 38 -5.15 2.94 25.35
CA PRO A 38 -6.18 1.98 25.75
C PRO A 38 -5.70 1.06 26.86
N GLN A 39 -6.46 0.99 27.95
CA GLN A 39 -6.14 0.14 29.11
C GLN A 39 -6.97 -1.14 29.14
N THR A 40 -8.05 -1.19 28.39
CA THR A 40 -8.94 -2.34 28.29
C THR A 40 -9.04 -2.84 26.86
N ARG A 41 -9.39 -4.12 26.70
CA ARG A 41 -9.61 -4.72 25.37
C ARG A 41 -10.69 -3.99 24.57
N ARG A 42 -11.73 -3.49 25.25
CA ARG A 42 -12.81 -2.73 24.61
C ARG A 42 -12.33 -1.39 24.07
N GLU A 43 -11.50 -0.71 24.82
CA GLU A 43 -10.87 0.56 24.40
C GLU A 43 -9.90 0.30 23.24
N MET A 44 -9.11 -0.79 23.30
CA MET A 44 -8.21 -1.17 22.23
C MET A 44 -8.96 -1.46 20.92
N VAL A 45 -10.06 -2.22 20.98
CA VAL A 45 -10.91 -2.46 19.80
C VAL A 45 -11.45 -1.14 19.23
N ARG A 46 -11.89 -0.22 20.09
CA ARG A 46 -12.36 1.10 19.65
C ARG A 46 -11.21 1.90 19.02
N HIS A 47 -10.03 1.91 19.63
CA HIS A 47 -8.84 2.56 19.11
C HIS A 47 -8.48 2.07 17.70
N LEU A 48 -8.36 0.75 17.51
CA LEU A 48 -8.10 0.14 16.20
C LEU A 48 -9.19 0.49 15.17
N ALA A 49 -10.46 0.53 15.60
CA ALA A 49 -11.60 0.83 14.73
C ALA A 49 -11.76 2.33 14.42
N THR A 50 -11.03 3.23 15.07
CA THR A 50 -11.13 4.68 14.86
C THR A 50 -9.82 5.27 14.34
N VAL A 51 -8.74 5.13 15.09
CA VAL A 51 -7.43 5.73 14.77
C VAL A 51 -6.81 5.04 13.56
N HIS A 52 -6.81 3.71 13.53
CA HIS A 52 -6.21 2.95 12.44
C HIS A 52 -7.16 2.68 11.24
N LEU A 53 -8.43 3.10 11.30
CA LEU A 53 -9.41 2.78 10.27
C LEU A 53 -8.95 3.20 8.87
N VAL A 54 -8.44 4.43 8.73
CA VAL A 54 -8.00 4.98 7.44
C VAL A 54 -6.76 4.24 6.92
N LEU A 55 -5.83 3.90 7.81
CA LEU A 55 -4.66 3.09 7.51
C LEU A 55 -5.07 1.72 6.96
N TYR A 56 -5.91 0.99 7.69
CA TYR A 56 -6.37 -0.34 7.27
C TYR A 56 -7.18 -0.30 5.97
N ALA A 57 -7.97 0.74 5.76
CA ALA A 57 -8.67 0.92 4.48
C ALA A 57 -7.68 1.09 3.32
N GLY A 58 -6.63 1.90 3.49
CA GLY A 58 -5.55 2.08 2.51
C GLY A 58 -4.83 0.77 2.19
N VAL A 59 -4.44 0.00 3.20
CA VAL A 59 -3.78 -1.30 3.07
C VAL A 59 -4.63 -2.30 2.29
N VAL A 60 -5.91 -2.43 2.63
CA VAL A 60 -6.84 -3.33 1.90
C VAL A 60 -7.03 -2.85 0.46
N MET A 61 -7.19 -1.54 0.25
CA MET A 61 -7.29 -0.96 -1.10
C MET A 61 -6.03 -1.23 -1.92
N LEU A 62 -4.83 -1.08 -1.35
CA LEU A 62 -3.56 -1.34 -2.02
C LEU A 62 -3.43 -2.82 -2.42
N PHE A 63 -3.76 -3.73 -1.51
CA PHE A 63 -3.78 -5.17 -1.78
C PHE A 63 -4.73 -5.52 -2.95
N LEU A 64 -5.96 -5.03 -2.91
CA LEU A 64 -6.95 -5.28 -3.96
C LEU A 64 -6.57 -4.64 -5.30
N ALA A 65 -6.06 -3.41 -5.28
CA ALA A 65 -5.63 -2.70 -6.48
C ALA A 65 -4.43 -3.39 -7.17
N THR A 66 -3.45 -3.86 -6.40
CA THR A 66 -2.30 -4.60 -6.92
C THR A 66 -2.70 -5.98 -7.42
N ALA A 67 -3.56 -6.72 -6.73
CA ALA A 67 -4.13 -7.99 -7.18
C ALA A 67 -4.87 -7.84 -8.51
N TRP A 68 -5.69 -6.80 -8.61
CA TRP A 68 -6.41 -6.49 -9.86
C TRP A 68 -5.44 -6.14 -10.99
N ALA A 69 -4.42 -5.31 -10.72
CA ALA A 69 -3.41 -4.93 -11.70
C ALA A 69 -2.62 -6.14 -12.22
N VAL A 70 -2.22 -7.07 -11.35
CA VAL A 70 -1.54 -8.32 -11.76
C VAL A 70 -2.40 -9.14 -12.70
N ARG A 71 -3.68 -9.33 -12.36
CA ARG A 71 -4.63 -10.11 -13.18
C ARG A 71 -4.84 -9.54 -14.59
N HIS A 72 -4.85 -8.20 -14.72
CA HIS A 72 -5.22 -7.52 -15.96
C HIS A 72 -4.04 -7.00 -16.79
N SER A 73 -2.80 -7.19 -16.33
CA SER A 73 -1.61 -6.62 -16.99
C SER A 73 -0.77 -7.61 -17.78
N GLY A 74 -1.21 -8.86 -17.93
CA GLY A 74 -0.48 -9.87 -18.70
C GLY A 74 0.88 -10.26 -18.09
N GLY A 75 0.98 -10.34 -16.75
CA GLY A 75 2.12 -10.98 -16.09
C GLY A 75 3.38 -10.12 -15.96
N ARG A 76 3.26 -8.80 -15.84
CA ARG A 76 4.42 -7.93 -15.60
C ARG A 76 5.04 -8.22 -14.23
N ARG A 77 6.29 -8.70 -14.20
CA ARG A 77 7.04 -9.05 -12.98
C ARG A 77 6.98 -7.95 -11.91
N ALA A 78 7.15 -6.70 -12.32
CA ALA A 78 7.10 -5.57 -11.38
C ALA A 78 5.75 -5.44 -10.65
N LEU A 79 4.63 -5.71 -11.31
CA LEU A 79 3.32 -5.71 -10.66
C LEU A 79 3.12 -6.91 -9.72
N ALA A 80 3.70 -8.06 -10.04
CA ALA A 80 3.69 -9.21 -9.13
C ALA A 80 4.51 -8.92 -7.85
N ILE A 81 5.64 -8.22 -7.98
CA ILE A 81 6.44 -7.75 -6.85
C ILE A 81 5.65 -6.71 -6.04
N ALA A 82 4.94 -5.77 -6.70
CA ALA A 82 4.08 -4.82 -6.01
C ALA A 82 2.97 -5.52 -5.20
N PHE A 83 2.36 -6.55 -5.77
CA PHE A 83 1.36 -7.36 -5.06
C PHE A 83 1.97 -8.12 -3.86
N ALA A 84 3.16 -8.71 -4.02
CA ALA A 84 3.84 -9.37 -2.92
C ALA A 84 4.17 -8.39 -1.78
N GLY A 85 4.58 -7.16 -2.10
CA GLY A 85 4.78 -6.09 -1.13
C GLY A 85 3.48 -5.73 -0.40
N ALA A 86 2.38 -5.54 -1.14
CA ALA A 86 1.08 -5.25 -0.54
C ALA A 86 0.54 -6.42 0.33
N ALA A 87 0.83 -7.66 -0.05
CA ALA A 87 0.48 -8.83 0.76
C ALA A 87 1.29 -8.90 2.06
N LEU A 88 2.60 -8.61 2.00
CA LEU A 88 3.46 -8.52 3.18
C LEU A 88 2.97 -7.43 4.12
N GLN A 89 2.61 -6.27 3.58
CA GLN A 89 2.06 -5.17 4.36
C GLN A 89 0.76 -5.56 5.05
N LEU A 90 -0.20 -6.12 4.31
CA LEU A 90 -1.46 -6.59 4.89
C LEU A 90 -1.22 -7.59 6.03
N ALA A 91 -0.29 -8.52 5.85
CA ALA A 91 0.08 -9.48 6.90
C ALA A 91 0.71 -8.78 8.12
N GLY A 92 1.56 -7.78 7.90
CA GLY A 92 2.14 -6.95 8.94
C GLY A 92 1.07 -6.21 9.75
N GLU A 93 0.11 -5.58 9.07
CA GLU A 93 -0.97 -4.84 9.73
C GLU A 93 -1.95 -5.74 10.51
N VAL A 94 -2.25 -6.92 9.99
CA VAL A 94 -3.03 -7.92 10.73
C VAL A 94 -2.29 -8.38 11.99
N TRP A 95 -1.00 -8.61 11.87
CA TRP A 95 -0.17 -8.95 13.03
C TRP A 95 -0.05 -7.78 14.01
N HIS A 96 0.08 -6.54 13.53
CA HIS A 96 0.10 -5.32 14.34
C HIS A 96 -1.19 -5.18 15.15
N ALA A 97 -2.35 -5.28 14.50
CA ALA A 97 -3.65 -5.27 15.17
C ALA A 97 -3.77 -6.38 16.24
N TYR A 98 -3.29 -7.59 15.92
CA TYR A 98 -3.28 -8.70 16.88
C TYR A 98 -2.39 -8.38 18.10
N SER A 99 -1.19 -7.81 17.88
CA SER A 99 -0.29 -7.42 18.96
C SER A 99 -0.91 -6.39 19.89
N HIS A 100 -1.61 -5.40 19.35
CA HIS A 100 -2.39 -4.42 20.12
C HIS A 100 -3.47 -5.09 20.98
N LEU A 101 -4.23 -6.04 20.42
CA LEU A 101 -5.27 -6.77 21.16
C LEU A 101 -4.72 -7.65 22.30
N GLN A 102 -3.45 -8.01 22.24
CA GLN A 102 -2.74 -8.75 23.29
C GLN A 102 -1.99 -7.82 24.27
N PHE A 103 -2.04 -6.51 24.06
CA PHE A 103 -1.23 -5.53 24.82
C PHE A 103 0.28 -5.89 24.78
N TRP A 104 0.75 -6.41 23.66
CA TRP A 104 2.11 -6.84 23.45
C TRP A 104 2.85 -5.85 22.54
N PRO A 105 3.69 -4.95 23.09
CA PRO A 105 4.46 -4.01 22.28
C PRO A 105 5.47 -4.79 21.43
N ASN A 106 5.29 -4.78 20.11
CA ASN A 106 6.11 -5.48 19.15
C ASN A 106 6.34 -4.62 17.90
N PRO A 107 7.57 -4.17 17.63
CA PRO A 107 7.85 -3.31 16.48
C PRO A 107 7.94 -4.08 15.14
N PHE A 108 8.06 -5.40 15.17
CA PHE A 108 8.27 -6.18 13.93
C PHE A 108 7.09 -6.16 12.96
N PRO A 109 5.82 -6.23 13.41
CA PRO A 109 4.68 -6.10 12.52
C PRO A 109 4.67 -4.80 11.74
N GLU A 110 4.91 -3.69 12.44
CA GLU A 110 4.99 -2.35 11.87
C GLU A 110 6.12 -2.24 10.85
N LEU A 111 7.31 -2.75 11.19
CA LEU A 111 8.42 -2.83 10.24
C LEU A 111 8.06 -3.65 8.99
N ALA A 112 7.40 -4.78 9.15
CA ALA A 112 6.94 -5.60 8.03
C ALA A 112 5.94 -4.84 7.15
N GLY A 113 5.02 -4.07 7.75
CA GLY A 113 4.10 -3.18 7.07
C GLY A 113 4.84 -2.13 6.22
N PHE A 114 5.77 -1.39 6.81
CA PHE A 114 6.55 -0.38 6.09
C PHE A 114 7.41 -0.96 4.96
N VAL A 115 8.07 -2.10 5.18
CA VAL A 115 8.84 -2.79 4.13
C VAL A 115 7.92 -3.20 2.99
N GLY A 116 6.76 -3.77 3.31
CA GLY A 116 5.76 -4.17 2.32
C GLY A 116 5.28 -3.00 1.47
N LEU A 117 4.94 -1.87 2.09
CA LEU A 117 4.55 -0.63 1.41
C LEU A 117 5.66 -0.11 0.50
N ALA A 118 6.89 -0.01 1.01
CA ALA A 118 8.03 0.46 0.23
C ALA A 118 8.26 -0.41 -1.03
N VAL A 119 8.21 -1.73 -0.90
CA VAL A 119 8.31 -2.67 -2.02
C VAL A 119 7.18 -2.45 -3.02
N ALA A 120 5.93 -2.30 -2.57
CA ALA A 120 4.78 -2.08 -3.44
C ALA A 120 4.92 -0.77 -4.23
N ILE A 121 5.34 0.32 -3.59
CA ILE A 121 5.56 1.63 -4.23
C ILE A 121 6.67 1.56 -5.28
N VAL A 122 7.85 1.06 -4.89
CA VAL A 122 9.02 0.98 -5.80
C VAL A 122 8.69 0.13 -7.03
N ALA A 123 8.09 -1.03 -6.83
CA ALA A 123 7.71 -1.92 -7.92
C ALA A 123 6.63 -1.29 -8.84
N THR A 124 5.70 -0.51 -8.30
CA THR A 124 4.69 0.23 -9.08
C THR A 124 5.33 1.32 -9.94
N VAL A 125 6.31 2.06 -9.40
CA VAL A 125 7.09 3.06 -10.14
C VAL A 125 7.85 2.40 -11.30
N VAL A 126 8.54 1.29 -11.05
CA VAL A 126 9.27 0.52 -12.07
C VAL A 126 8.31 0.05 -13.16
N ALA A 127 7.16 -0.52 -12.81
CA ALA A 127 6.15 -0.94 -13.77
C ALA A 127 5.64 0.23 -14.66
N GLY A 128 5.54 1.42 -14.08
CA GLY A 128 5.16 2.63 -14.81
C GLY A 128 6.22 3.09 -15.82
N ARG A 129 7.50 3.04 -15.44
CA ARG A 129 8.63 3.43 -16.31
C ARG A 129 8.79 2.48 -17.50
N THR A 130 8.77 1.19 -17.27
CA THR A 130 8.85 0.17 -18.34
C THR A 130 7.70 0.28 -19.33
N ALA A 131 6.49 0.59 -18.86
CA ALA A 131 5.34 0.80 -19.75
C ALA A 131 5.48 2.03 -20.64
N ARG A 132 6.08 3.11 -20.14
CA ARG A 132 6.33 4.34 -20.93
C ARG A 132 7.42 4.12 -21.98
N GLY A 133 8.52 3.46 -21.64
CA GLY A 133 9.60 3.13 -22.57
C GLY A 133 9.07 2.36 -23.78
N ALA A 134 8.32 1.28 -23.56
CA ALA A 134 7.75 0.46 -24.61
C ALA A 134 6.75 1.23 -25.52
N MET A 135 6.04 2.24 -24.99
CA MET A 135 5.16 3.08 -25.81
C MET A 135 5.93 4.05 -26.71
N THR A 136 7.04 4.59 -26.19
CA THR A 136 7.91 5.50 -26.95
C THR A 136 8.57 4.78 -28.12
N GLU A 137 9.11 3.58 -27.90
CA GLU A 137 9.70 2.74 -28.96
C GLU A 137 8.70 2.44 -30.08
N ARG A 138 7.49 1.98 -29.73
CA ARG A 138 6.43 1.70 -30.71
C ARG A 138 6.00 2.95 -31.48
N ARG A 139 6.08 4.14 -30.88
CA ARG A 139 5.74 5.40 -31.56
C ARG A 139 6.81 5.76 -32.58
N LEU A 140 8.10 5.57 -32.27
CA LEU A 140 9.21 5.78 -33.17
C LEU A 140 9.19 4.82 -34.36
N GLU A 141 8.88 3.54 -34.12
CA GLU A 141 8.73 2.53 -35.17
C GLU A 141 7.60 2.87 -36.15
N ARG A 142 6.49 3.48 -35.68
CA ARG A 142 5.36 3.88 -36.52
C ARG A 142 5.57 5.16 -37.31
N ASN A 143 6.54 5.98 -36.93
CA ASN A 143 6.84 7.26 -37.62
C ASN A 143 8.33 7.38 -37.95
N PRO A 144 8.88 6.55 -38.86
CA PRO A 144 10.30 6.55 -39.21
C PRO A 144 10.75 7.80 -39.94
N GLN A 145 9.82 8.63 -40.46
CA GLN A 145 10.13 9.84 -41.22
C GLN A 145 10.36 11.10 -40.36
N GLY A 146 10.33 10.98 -39.05
CA GLY A 146 10.55 12.10 -38.12
C GLY A 146 12.02 12.33 -37.71
N ARG A 147 12.98 11.77 -38.49
CA ARG A 147 14.43 11.98 -38.31
C ARG A 147 14.99 12.82 -39.44
#